data_98314df042939dd9f005009790e77182
#
_entry.id   98314df042939dd9f005009790e77182
#
_cell.length_a   1.000
_cell.length_b   1.000
_cell.length_c   1.000
_cell.angle_alpha   90.00
_cell.angle_beta   90.00
_cell.angle_gamma   90.00
#
_symmetry.space_group_name_H-M   'P 1'
#
loop_
_entity.id
_entity.type
_entity.pdbx_description
1 polymer ?
#
loop_
_entity_poly.entity_id
_entity_poly.type
_entity_poly.pdbx_seq_one_letter_code
_entity_poly.pdbx_strand_id
1 'polypeptide(L)'
;QDIISYAELEGFINQPLSTYSAGMRARLGFSICYFMEPDVLLIDEALGAGDLEFRKKSAAAMREKIQSEQTVVLVSHESQTILNLCSRAVWIEDGVTQLEGDTPSVVKAYKDFVKSNPRNDHSIKA
;
A
#
# COMPACT_ATOMS: atom_id res chain seq x y z
N GLN A 1 -11.14 -20.92 -4.57
CA GLN A 1 -10.24 -21.39 -5.67
C GLN A 1 -9.47 -20.20 -6.26
N ASP A 2 -10.09 -19.05 -6.34
CA ASP A 2 -9.52 -17.84 -6.94
C ASP A 2 -8.29 -17.31 -6.18
N ILE A 3 -8.32 -17.35 -4.84
CA ILE A 3 -7.20 -16.93 -3.99
C ILE A 3 -5.94 -17.77 -4.26
N ILE A 4 -6.10 -19.09 -4.36
CA ILE A 4 -4.97 -20.01 -4.55
C ILE A 4 -4.35 -19.78 -5.92
N SER A 5 -5.18 -19.67 -6.95
CA SER A 5 -4.75 -19.45 -8.32
C SER A 5 -4.09 -18.08 -8.49
N TYR A 6 -4.67 -17.05 -7.87
CA TYR A 6 -4.08 -15.71 -7.90
C TYR A 6 -2.71 -15.66 -7.20
N ALA A 7 -2.57 -16.38 -6.07
CA ALA A 7 -1.31 -16.50 -5.32
C ALA A 7 -0.27 -17.40 -6.01
N GLU A 8 -0.68 -18.16 -7.04
CA GLU A 8 0.17 -19.14 -7.76
C GLU A 8 0.72 -20.20 -6.81
N LEU A 9 -0.15 -20.78 -5.96
CA LEU A 9 0.21 -21.73 -4.91
C LEU A 9 -0.50 -23.08 -5.04
N GLU A 10 -1.01 -23.43 -6.22
CA GLU A 10 -1.78 -24.67 -6.46
C GLU A 10 -1.00 -25.91 -6.03
N GLY A 11 0.31 -25.95 -6.27
CA GLY A 11 1.17 -27.07 -5.89
C GLY A 11 1.53 -27.14 -4.40
N PHE A 12 1.22 -26.11 -3.63
CA PHE A 12 1.70 -25.97 -2.25
C PHE A 12 0.57 -25.82 -1.22
N ILE A 13 -0.67 -25.59 -1.65
CA ILE A 13 -1.77 -25.23 -0.74
C ILE A 13 -2.06 -26.26 0.35
N ASN A 14 -1.77 -27.52 0.11
CA ASN A 14 -1.94 -28.61 1.07
C ASN A 14 -0.75 -28.78 2.02
N GLN A 15 0.31 -27.98 1.89
CA GLN A 15 1.48 -28.04 2.75
C GLN A 15 1.32 -27.06 3.94
N PRO A 16 1.96 -27.35 5.08
CA PRO A 16 1.96 -26.42 6.22
C PRO A 16 2.57 -25.06 5.87
N LEU A 17 1.99 -23.96 6.36
CA LEU A 17 2.49 -22.61 6.16
C LEU A 17 3.94 -22.41 6.62
N SER A 18 4.41 -23.21 7.57
CA SER A 18 5.80 -23.21 8.04
C SER A 18 6.81 -23.58 6.96
N THR A 19 6.38 -24.30 5.93
CA THR A 19 7.22 -24.70 4.79
C THR A 19 7.26 -23.64 3.67
N TYR A 20 6.39 -22.64 3.74
CA TYR A 20 6.32 -21.59 2.72
C TYR A 20 7.52 -20.64 2.80
N SER A 21 8.06 -20.25 1.65
CA SER A 21 9.01 -19.17 1.56
C SER A 21 8.37 -17.82 1.97
N ALA A 22 9.18 -16.81 2.25
CA ALA A 22 8.68 -15.46 2.55
C ALA A 22 7.83 -14.92 1.38
N GLY A 23 8.26 -15.14 0.13
CA GLY A 23 7.51 -14.74 -1.06
C GLY A 23 6.16 -15.45 -1.17
N MET A 24 6.10 -16.76 -0.91
CA MET A 24 4.84 -17.53 -0.91
C MET A 24 3.86 -17.02 0.14
N ARG A 25 4.34 -16.73 1.36
CA ARG A 25 3.52 -16.15 2.43
C ARG A 25 2.99 -14.76 2.05
N ALA A 26 3.84 -13.92 1.44
CA ALA A 26 3.45 -12.60 1.00
C ALA A 26 2.39 -12.66 -0.12
N ARG A 27 2.57 -13.55 -1.11
CA ARG A 27 1.59 -13.77 -2.19
C ARG A 27 0.26 -14.27 -1.67
N LEU A 28 0.26 -15.23 -0.74
CA LEU A 28 -0.96 -15.73 -0.13
C LEU A 28 -1.68 -14.65 0.68
N GLY A 29 -0.96 -13.94 1.55
CA GLY A 29 -1.52 -12.88 2.37
C GLY A 29 -2.13 -11.76 1.54
N PHE A 30 -1.42 -11.30 0.50
CA PHE A 30 -1.96 -10.32 -0.44
C PHE A 30 -3.23 -10.83 -1.13
N SER A 31 -3.22 -12.07 -1.64
CA SER A 31 -4.36 -12.64 -2.35
C SER A 31 -5.60 -12.73 -1.46
N ILE A 32 -5.44 -13.12 -0.20
CA ILE A 32 -6.54 -13.12 0.77
C ILE A 32 -7.11 -11.70 0.92
N CYS A 33 -6.26 -10.70 1.20
CA CYS A 33 -6.70 -9.32 1.37
C CYS A 33 -7.36 -8.75 0.10
N TYR A 34 -6.86 -9.12 -1.08
CA TYR A 34 -7.41 -8.64 -2.35
C TYR A 34 -8.82 -9.17 -2.61
N PHE A 35 -9.09 -10.45 -2.32
CA PHE A 35 -10.40 -11.06 -2.52
C PHE A 35 -11.39 -10.79 -1.37
N MET A 36 -10.93 -10.23 -0.26
CA MET A 36 -11.83 -9.70 0.75
C MET A 36 -12.46 -8.39 0.25
N GLU A 37 -13.72 -8.17 0.58
CA GLU A 37 -14.47 -6.95 0.27
C GLU A 37 -14.83 -6.22 1.59
N PRO A 38 -13.84 -5.64 2.29
CA PRO A 38 -14.09 -4.91 3.53
C PRO A 38 -14.76 -3.56 3.21
N ASP A 39 -15.53 -3.01 4.15
CA ASP A 39 -16.10 -1.67 4.04
C ASP A 39 -15.00 -0.59 3.98
N VAL A 40 -13.89 -0.82 4.68
CA VAL A 40 -12.72 0.06 4.69
C VAL A 40 -11.45 -0.75 4.49
N LEU A 41 -10.65 -0.39 3.51
CA LEU A 41 -9.35 -0.98 3.21
C LEU A 41 -8.23 -0.08 3.74
N LEU A 42 -7.43 -0.61 4.66
CA LEU A 42 -6.23 0.07 5.17
C LEU A 42 -4.99 -0.47 4.45
N ILE A 43 -4.20 0.43 3.85
CA ILE A 43 -2.97 0.06 3.14
C ILE A 43 -1.81 0.84 3.77
N ASP A 44 -0.81 0.11 4.27
CA ASP A 44 0.42 0.68 4.82
C ASP A 44 1.59 0.38 3.90
N GLU A 45 2.06 1.40 3.19
CA GLU A 45 3.22 1.46 2.27
C GLU A 45 3.27 0.44 1.12
N ALA A 46 2.83 -0.79 1.30
CA ALA A 46 3.02 -1.88 0.35
C ALA A 46 1.84 -2.04 -0.63
N LEU A 47 1.87 -1.35 -1.77
CA LEU A 47 0.93 -1.61 -2.87
C LEU A 47 1.22 -2.90 -3.64
N GLY A 48 2.31 -3.61 -3.32
CA GLY A 48 2.69 -4.84 -4.00
C GLY A 48 3.44 -5.79 -3.08
N ALA A 49 3.25 -7.10 -3.27
CA ALA A 49 3.84 -8.17 -2.47
C ALA A 49 4.57 -9.20 -3.33
N GLY A 50 5.43 -10.02 -2.71
CA GLY A 50 6.09 -11.13 -3.36
C GLY A 50 7.33 -10.74 -4.19
N ASP A 51 7.64 -11.56 -5.20
CA ASP A 51 8.73 -11.32 -6.15
C ASP A 51 8.38 -10.21 -7.16
N LEU A 52 9.32 -9.86 -8.02
CA LEU A 52 9.18 -8.72 -8.93
C LEU A 52 7.96 -8.81 -9.86
N GLU A 53 7.64 -10.00 -10.35
CA GLU A 53 6.52 -10.23 -11.26
C GLU A 53 5.19 -10.12 -10.53
N PHE A 54 5.06 -10.82 -9.41
CA PHE A 54 3.87 -10.75 -8.57
C PHE A 54 3.66 -9.35 -7.99
N ARG A 55 4.74 -8.62 -7.68
CA ARG A 55 4.66 -7.23 -7.21
C ARG A 55 4.04 -6.30 -8.25
N LYS A 56 4.36 -6.45 -9.53
CA LYS A 56 3.72 -5.69 -10.61
C LYS A 56 2.23 -6.00 -10.72
N LYS A 57 1.88 -7.29 -10.71
CA LYS A 57 0.51 -7.81 -10.77
C LYS A 57 -0.32 -7.30 -9.59
N SER A 58 0.20 -7.44 -8.37
CA SER A 58 -0.49 -7.03 -7.15
C SER A 58 -0.64 -5.51 -7.02
N ALA A 59 0.36 -4.73 -7.45
CA ALA A 59 0.26 -3.27 -7.47
C ALA A 59 -0.80 -2.77 -8.47
N ALA A 60 -0.91 -3.39 -9.63
CA ALA A 60 -1.95 -3.07 -10.62
C ALA A 60 -3.35 -3.38 -10.06
N ALA A 61 -3.54 -4.58 -9.51
CA ALA A 61 -4.81 -4.99 -8.90
C ALA A 61 -5.21 -4.10 -7.71
N MET A 62 -4.25 -3.69 -6.88
CA MET A 62 -4.53 -2.80 -5.75
C MET A 62 -4.93 -1.39 -6.23
N ARG A 63 -4.29 -0.87 -7.27
CA ARG A 63 -4.69 0.43 -7.87
C ARG A 63 -6.12 0.40 -8.39
N GLU A 64 -6.51 -0.67 -9.07
CA GLU A 64 -7.88 -0.88 -9.53
C GLU A 64 -8.85 -0.90 -8.35
N LYS A 65 -8.52 -1.60 -7.27
CA LYS A 65 -9.33 -1.67 -6.05
C LYS A 65 -9.45 -0.31 -5.35
N ILE A 66 -8.38 0.47 -5.29
CA ILE A 66 -8.40 1.84 -4.72
C ILE A 66 -9.29 2.78 -5.54
N GLN A 67 -9.35 2.59 -6.86
CA GLN A 67 -10.18 3.40 -7.77
C GLN A 67 -11.64 2.97 -7.83
N SER A 68 -12.00 1.87 -7.17
CA SER A 68 -13.39 1.42 -7.02
C SER A 68 -14.16 2.30 -6.01
N GLU A 69 -15.43 2.01 -5.79
CA GLU A 69 -16.27 2.73 -4.81
C GLU A 69 -15.93 2.43 -3.34
N GLN A 70 -14.87 1.65 -3.08
CA GLN A 70 -14.47 1.25 -1.74
C GLN A 70 -13.79 2.40 -0.99
N THR A 71 -14.07 2.52 0.31
CA THR A 71 -13.33 3.45 1.18
C THR A 71 -11.93 2.92 1.43
N VAL A 72 -10.91 3.70 1.05
CA VAL A 72 -9.50 3.33 1.21
C VAL A 72 -8.76 4.38 2.01
N VAL A 73 -7.97 3.93 2.99
CA VAL A 73 -7.00 4.75 3.71
C VAL A 73 -5.61 4.23 3.36
N LEU A 74 -4.82 5.05 2.68
CA LEU A 74 -3.47 4.74 2.23
C LEU A 74 -2.44 5.53 3.04
N VAL A 75 -1.50 4.82 3.67
CA VAL A 75 -0.31 5.44 4.26
C VAL A 75 0.86 5.20 3.32
N SER A 76 1.55 6.27 2.94
CA SER A 76 2.73 6.20 2.07
C SER A 76 3.64 7.41 2.28
N HIS A 77 4.95 7.19 2.19
CA HIS A 77 5.94 8.25 2.13
C HIS A 77 6.19 8.73 0.67
N GLU A 78 5.62 8.02 -0.32
CA GLU A 78 5.79 8.38 -1.73
C GLU A 78 4.71 9.38 -2.18
N SER A 79 5.06 10.66 -2.22
CA SER A 79 4.14 11.75 -2.60
C SER A 79 3.46 11.53 -3.96
N GLN A 80 4.13 10.86 -4.91
CA GLN A 80 3.56 10.64 -6.23
C GLN A 80 2.44 9.59 -6.19
N THR A 81 2.60 8.55 -5.39
CA THR A 81 1.56 7.53 -5.16
C THR A 81 0.32 8.17 -4.55
N ILE A 82 0.50 9.03 -3.52
CA ILE A 82 -0.61 9.75 -2.90
C ILE A 82 -1.32 10.67 -3.90
N LEU A 83 -0.57 11.44 -4.70
CA LEU A 83 -1.13 12.32 -5.74
C LEU A 83 -1.95 11.57 -6.80
N ASN A 84 -1.53 10.36 -7.15
CA ASN A 84 -2.17 9.57 -8.21
C ASN A 84 -3.39 8.80 -7.74
N LEU A 85 -3.46 8.44 -6.46
CA LEU A 85 -4.45 7.49 -5.95
C LEU A 85 -5.45 8.10 -4.96
N CYS A 86 -5.12 9.22 -4.33
CA CYS A 86 -5.93 9.80 -3.26
C CYS A 86 -6.53 11.15 -3.67
N SER A 87 -7.81 11.37 -3.39
CA SER A 87 -8.47 12.67 -3.57
C SER A 87 -8.25 13.60 -2.38
N ARG A 88 -8.10 13.04 -1.19
CA ARG A 88 -7.82 13.78 0.06
C ARG A 88 -6.57 13.23 0.71
N ALA A 89 -5.85 14.09 1.42
CA ALA A 89 -4.66 13.70 2.19
C ALA A 89 -4.68 14.36 3.57
N VAL A 90 -3.98 13.72 4.49
CA VAL A 90 -3.69 14.22 5.83
C VAL A 90 -2.18 14.15 6.02
N TRP A 91 -1.54 15.27 6.33
CA TRP A 91 -0.15 15.31 6.72
C TRP A 91 -0.03 15.28 8.23
N ILE A 92 0.68 14.27 8.73
CA ILE A 92 0.95 14.07 10.14
C ILE A 92 2.46 14.23 10.36
N GLU A 93 2.86 15.04 11.33
CA GLU A 93 4.25 15.20 11.76
C GLU A 93 4.29 15.10 13.28
N ASP A 94 5.21 14.27 13.81
CA ASP A 94 5.36 14.04 15.26
C ASP A 94 4.04 13.65 15.96
N GLY A 95 3.19 12.86 15.29
CA GLY A 95 1.91 12.44 15.82
C GLY A 95 0.80 13.50 15.81
N VAL A 96 1.05 14.67 15.22
CA VAL A 96 0.09 15.77 15.13
C VAL A 96 -0.29 16.04 13.68
N THR A 97 -1.60 16.19 13.43
CA THR A 97 -2.10 16.62 12.12
C THR A 97 -1.67 18.05 11.84
N GLN A 98 -0.87 18.25 10.81
CA GLN A 98 -0.40 19.57 10.37
C GLN A 98 -1.36 20.21 9.36
N LEU A 99 -1.83 19.40 8.42
CA LEU A 99 -2.75 19.85 7.38
C LEU A 99 -3.59 18.67 6.87
N GLU A 100 -4.86 18.93 6.58
CA GLU A 100 -5.73 18.00 5.83
C GLU A 100 -6.48 18.77 4.74
N GLY A 101 -6.78 18.06 3.64
CA GLY A 101 -7.51 18.67 2.54
C GLY A 101 -7.33 17.93 1.22
N ASP A 102 -7.46 18.65 0.12
CA ASP A 102 -7.19 18.11 -1.21
C ASP A 102 -5.72 17.70 -1.34
N THR A 103 -5.50 16.58 -1.98
CA THR A 103 -4.16 15.97 -2.06
C THR A 103 -3.09 16.90 -2.64
N PRO A 104 -3.32 17.64 -3.75
CA PRO A 104 -2.32 18.54 -4.30
C PRO A 104 -1.84 19.61 -3.31
N SER A 105 -2.77 20.23 -2.57
CA SER A 105 -2.45 21.28 -1.59
C SER A 105 -1.65 20.73 -0.42
N VAL A 106 -2.07 19.60 0.15
CA VAL A 106 -1.38 18.96 1.28
C VAL A 106 0.03 18.50 0.88
N VAL A 107 0.16 17.84 -0.26
CA VAL A 107 1.46 17.34 -0.74
C VAL A 107 2.41 18.50 -1.07
N LYS A 108 1.90 19.61 -1.61
CA LYS A 108 2.71 20.80 -1.83
C LYS A 108 3.25 21.37 -0.52
N ALA A 109 2.39 21.56 0.46
CA ALA A 109 2.77 22.07 1.79
C ALA A 109 3.81 21.16 2.46
N TYR A 110 3.62 19.84 2.41
CA TYR A 110 4.57 18.87 2.92
C TYR A 110 5.93 18.97 2.23
N LYS A 111 5.97 19.06 0.89
CA LYS A 111 7.23 19.18 0.14
C LYS A 111 7.96 20.49 0.44
N ASP A 112 7.23 21.58 0.62
CA ASP A 112 7.82 22.88 0.98
C ASP A 112 8.40 22.85 2.40
N PHE A 113 7.72 22.19 3.34
CA PHE A 113 8.20 21.96 4.69
C PHE A 113 9.50 21.14 4.71
N VAL A 114 9.54 20.00 4.01
CA VAL A 114 10.73 19.13 3.92
C VAL A 114 11.93 19.88 3.33
N LYS A 115 11.71 20.69 2.28
CA LYS A 115 12.79 21.52 1.69
C LYS A 115 13.34 22.54 2.67
N SER A 116 12.46 23.13 3.49
CA SER A 116 12.85 24.12 4.50
C SER A 116 13.52 23.51 5.74
N ASN A 117 13.28 22.21 5.98
CA ASN A 117 13.75 21.47 7.15
C ASN A 117 14.47 20.18 6.73
N PRO A 118 15.65 20.24 6.09
CA PRO A 118 16.32 19.08 5.52
C PRO A 118 16.76 18.02 6.55
N ARG A 119 16.64 18.27 7.85
CA ARG A 119 16.92 17.30 8.94
C ARG A 119 15.72 16.39 9.25
N ASN A 120 14.54 16.69 8.74
CA ASN A 120 13.30 15.91 8.92
C ASN A 120 13.02 15.00 7.73
N ASP A 121 14.03 14.72 6.90
CA ASP A 121 13.92 13.65 5.92
C ASP A 121 13.93 12.30 6.68
N HIS A 122 12.76 11.87 7.13
CA HIS A 122 12.50 10.55 7.68
C HIS A 122 12.48 9.50 6.55
N SER A 123 13.45 9.54 5.67
CA SER A 123 13.84 8.37 4.92
C SER A 123 14.42 7.39 5.94
N ILE A 124 13.55 6.55 6.49
CA ILE A 124 13.94 5.40 7.30
C ILE A 124 14.88 4.58 6.43
N LYS A 125 16.18 4.76 6.65
CA LYS A 125 17.16 3.81 6.17
C LYS A 125 17.00 2.58 7.04
N ALA A 126 16.31 1.58 6.48
CA ALA A 126 16.37 0.24 6.99
C ALA A 126 17.78 -0.31 6.88
#